data_c70716e324afbfadcf52bf0ba5e5a5e2
#
_entry.id   c70716e324afbfadcf52bf0ba5e5a5e2
#
_cell.length_a   1.000
_cell.length_b   1.000
_cell.length_c   1.000
_cell.angle_alpha   90.00
_cell.angle_beta   90.00
_cell.angle_gamma   90.00
#
_symmetry.space_group_name_H-M   'P 1'
#
loop_
_entity.id
_entity.type
_entity.pdbx_description
1 polymer ?
#
loop_
_entity_poly.entity_id
_entity_poly.type
_entity_poly.pdbx_seq_one_letter_code
_entity_poly.pdbx_strand_id
1 'polypeptide(L)'
;MDAEAARTALESLAEEAELDDALAAARGVYRVANANMTRAIRAVTVERGPDPRQFGLCAFGGAGPMHAARMAETLGVDTVVVPYASGVRSAFGLLSADEKHDAARTVRTRLSELSTVSADETLSGLRSDVLSRLGSGLDASAATVEYAADLRYAGQSFELTLPI
;
A
#
# COMPACT_ATOMS: atom_id res chain seq x y z
N MET A 1 20.28 -14.01 14.98
CA MET A 1 20.65 -12.60 14.77
C MET A 1 22.02 -12.40 15.38
N ASP A 2 22.96 -11.84 14.67
CA ASP A 2 24.34 -11.61 15.15
C ASP A 2 24.39 -10.23 15.86
N ALA A 3 24.47 -10.26 17.18
CA ALA A 3 24.44 -9.06 18.01
C ALA A 3 25.76 -8.27 17.95
N GLU A 4 26.89 -8.98 17.73
CA GLU A 4 28.20 -8.35 17.64
C GLU A 4 28.36 -7.58 16.33
N ALA A 5 27.96 -8.19 15.22
CA ALA A 5 27.92 -7.52 13.92
C ALA A 5 26.99 -6.28 13.94
N ALA A 6 25.85 -6.38 14.62
CA ALA A 6 24.93 -5.25 14.78
C ALA A 6 25.57 -4.12 15.62
N ARG A 7 26.29 -4.46 16.70
CA ARG A 7 27.00 -3.48 17.52
C ARG A 7 28.07 -2.76 16.73
N THR A 8 28.93 -3.49 16.02
CA THR A 8 30.00 -2.92 15.19
C THR A 8 29.45 -1.96 14.14
N ALA A 9 28.36 -2.34 13.47
CA ALA A 9 27.71 -1.46 12.49
C ALA A 9 27.15 -0.17 13.12
N LEU A 10 26.60 -0.25 14.34
CA LEU A 10 26.08 0.91 15.05
C LEU A 10 27.18 1.81 15.61
N GLU A 11 28.32 1.24 16.01
CA GLU A 11 29.51 2.00 16.40
C GLU A 11 30.07 2.80 15.23
N SER A 12 30.21 2.17 14.07
CA SER A 12 30.64 2.86 12.83
C SER A 12 29.66 3.98 12.44
N LEU A 13 28.36 3.73 12.54
CA LEU A 13 27.35 4.74 12.27
C LEU A 13 27.40 5.90 13.28
N ALA A 14 27.65 5.61 14.55
CA ALA A 14 27.77 6.64 15.57
C ALA A 14 28.97 7.57 15.31
N GLU A 15 30.11 7.00 14.93
CA GLU A 15 31.29 7.78 14.53
C GLU A 15 31.01 8.66 13.30
N GLU A 16 30.42 8.09 12.25
CA GLU A 16 30.12 8.81 11.00
C GLU A 16 29.09 9.94 11.20
N ALA A 17 28.10 9.73 12.09
CA ALA A 17 27.05 10.70 12.38
C ALA A 17 27.35 11.62 13.58
N GLU A 18 28.58 11.59 14.12
CA GLU A 18 28.99 12.37 15.29
C GLU A 18 28.06 12.20 16.51
N LEU A 19 27.62 10.95 16.78
CA LEU A 19 26.77 10.59 17.91
C LEU A 19 27.58 10.06 19.08
N ASP A 20 27.03 10.15 20.29
CA ASP A 20 27.73 9.81 21.53
C ASP A 20 28.17 8.34 21.60
N ASP A 21 27.33 7.41 21.16
CA ASP A 21 27.57 5.97 21.21
C ASP A 21 26.68 5.17 20.26
N ALA A 22 26.94 3.85 20.19
CA ALA A 22 26.12 2.91 19.40
C ALA A 22 24.65 2.89 19.80
N LEU A 23 24.32 3.16 21.07
CA LEU A 23 22.94 3.20 21.53
C LEU A 23 22.22 4.46 21.01
N ALA A 24 22.93 5.59 20.96
CA ALA A 24 22.42 6.82 20.34
C ALA A 24 22.12 6.60 18.84
N ALA A 25 23.03 5.92 18.12
CA ALA A 25 22.83 5.52 16.74
C ALA A 25 21.63 4.61 16.57
N ALA A 26 21.51 3.55 17.40
CA ALA A 26 20.37 2.63 17.38
C ALA A 26 19.03 3.35 17.62
N ARG A 27 18.97 4.25 18.58
CA ARG A 27 17.79 5.10 18.84
C ARG A 27 17.47 6.01 17.66
N GLY A 28 18.49 6.56 17.01
CA GLY A 28 18.35 7.37 15.79
C GLY A 28 17.71 6.56 14.66
N VAL A 29 18.25 5.39 14.35
CA VAL A 29 17.71 4.48 13.33
C VAL A 29 16.25 4.11 13.62
N TYR A 30 15.96 3.72 14.87
CA TYR A 30 14.59 3.38 15.28
C TYR A 30 13.62 4.55 15.10
N ARG A 31 14.02 5.77 15.46
CA ARG A 31 13.20 6.98 15.32
C ARG A 31 12.94 7.31 13.84
N VAL A 32 13.96 7.25 12.99
CA VAL A 32 13.83 7.49 11.54
C VAL A 32 12.93 6.44 10.90
N ALA A 33 13.10 5.16 11.22
CA ALA A 33 12.24 4.10 10.72
C ALA A 33 10.78 4.33 11.09
N ASN A 34 10.48 4.64 12.36
CA ASN A 34 9.12 4.94 12.79
C ASN A 34 8.53 6.19 12.10
N ALA A 35 9.33 7.25 11.92
CA ALA A 35 8.89 8.44 11.21
C ALA A 35 8.52 8.15 9.76
N ASN A 36 9.33 7.34 9.06
CA ASN A 36 9.08 6.94 7.68
C ASN A 36 7.81 6.08 7.56
N MET A 37 7.63 5.09 8.43
CA MET A 37 6.43 4.25 8.47
C MET A 37 5.18 5.06 8.80
N THR A 38 5.25 5.98 9.77
CA THR A 38 4.14 6.86 10.12
C THR A 38 3.75 7.76 8.94
N ARG A 39 4.74 8.28 8.20
CA ARG A 39 4.49 9.07 6.99
C ARG A 39 3.78 8.25 5.92
N ALA A 40 4.21 6.99 5.69
CA ALA A 40 3.54 6.11 4.74
C ALA A 40 2.07 5.84 5.12
N ILE A 41 1.77 5.65 6.41
CA ILE A 41 0.37 5.49 6.88
C ILE A 41 -0.43 6.77 6.63
N ARG A 42 0.14 7.95 6.91
CA ARG A 42 -0.53 9.24 6.66
C ARG A 42 -0.85 9.46 5.18
N ALA A 43 0.03 9.03 4.29
CA ALA A 43 -0.20 9.15 2.84
C ALA A 43 -1.41 8.34 2.35
N VAL A 44 -1.74 7.22 3.00
CA VAL A 44 -2.91 6.39 2.64
C VAL A 44 -4.13 6.67 3.52
N THR A 45 -4.01 7.49 4.56
CA THR A 45 -5.11 7.90 5.45
C THR A 45 -5.36 9.40 5.36
N VAL A 46 -4.65 10.21 6.13
CA VAL A 46 -4.87 11.65 6.27
C VAL A 46 -4.91 12.38 4.92
N GLU A 47 -3.97 12.07 4.01
CA GLU A 47 -3.89 12.70 2.70
C GLU A 47 -5.06 12.32 1.78
N ARG A 48 -5.74 11.21 2.08
CA ARG A 48 -6.94 10.74 1.37
C ARG A 48 -8.25 11.05 2.09
N GLY A 49 -8.18 11.70 3.26
CA GLY A 49 -9.32 12.14 4.04
C GLY A 49 -9.64 11.33 5.30
N PRO A 50 -9.43 9.99 5.37
CA PRO A 50 -9.70 9.25 6.60
C PRO A 50 -8.84 9.66 7.78
N ASP A 51 -9.46 9.81 8.95
CA ASP A 51 -8.75 10.09 10.21
C ASP A 51 -8.26 8.78 10.83
N PRO A 52 -6.92 8.57 10.98
CA PRO A 52 -6.37 7.33 11.52
C PRO A 52 -6.85 7.01 12.94
N ARG A 53 -7.27 8.00 13.73
CA ARG A 53 -7.79 7.82 15.09
C ARG A 53 -9.12 7.05 15.15
N GLN A 54 -9.80 6.93 14.02
CA GLN A 54 -11.06 6.16 13.90
C GLN A 54 -10.82 4.68 13.58
N PHE A 55 -9.56 4.25 13.46
CA PHE A 55 -9.18 2.89 13.07
C PHE A 55 -8.30 2.23 14.12
N GLY A 56 -8.22 0.91 14.08
CA GLY A 56 -7.19 0.14 14.76
C GLY A 56 -5.96 -0.07 13.86
N LEU A 57 -4.79 -0.06 14.45
CA LEU A 57 -3.54 -0.38 13.78
C LEU A 57 -3.29 -1.89 13.84
N CYS A 58 -3.38 -2.58 12.70
CA CYS A 58 -3.04 -4.00 12.60
C CYS A 58 -1.56 -4.16 12.22
N ALA A 59 -0.77 -4.72 13.12
CA ALA A 59 0.66 -4.90 12.95
C ALA A 59 1.03 -6.35 12.70
N PHE A 60 1.61 -6.64 11.54
CA PHE A 60 2.06 -7.98 11.17
C PHE A 60 3.35 -7.91 10.33
N GLY A 61 3.88 -9.10 9.96
CA GLY A 61 5.19 -9.24 9.35
C GLY A 61 6.29 -9.43 10.39
N GLY A 62 7.54 -9.58 9.96
CA GLY A 62 8.66 -9.88 10.83
C GLY A 62 8.90 -8.84 11.93
N ALA A 63 9.15 -7.59 11.55
CA ALA A 63 9.48 -6.50 12.46
C ALA A 63 8.31 -5.52 12.73
N GLY A 64 7.21 -5.63 11.99
CA GLY A 64 6.05 -4.71 12.10
C GLY A 64 5.56 -4.50 13.54
N PRO A 65 5.28 -5.58 14.31
CA PRO A 65 4.80 -5.46 15.68
C PRO A 65 5.75 -4.69 16.63
N MET A 66 7.06 -4.72 16.37
CA MET A 66 8.05 -4.02 17.18
C MET A 66 7.91 -2.48 17.12
N HIS A 67 7.36 -1.97 16.02
CA HIS A 67 7.18 -0.54 15.79
C HIS A 67 5.75 -0.07 16.10
N ALA A 68 4.80 -0.98 16.24
CA ALA A 68 3.38 -0.68 16.26
C ALA A 68 2.95 0.26 17.38
N ALA A 69 3.45 0.05 18.60
CA ALA A 69 3.11 0.89 19.74
C ALA A 69 3.54 2.35 19.52
N ARG A 70 4.77 2.55 19.01
CA ARG A 70 5.28 3.90 18.73
C ARG A 70 4.52 4.60 17.60
N MET A 71 4.14 3.85 16.57
CA MET A 71 3.32 4.38 15.48
C MET A 71 1.92 4.75 15.96
N ALA A 72 1.27 3.89 16.74
CA ALA A 72 -0.04 4.14 17.31
C ALA A 72 -0.05 5.42 18.18
N GLU A 73 0.93 5.55 19.07
CA GLU A 73 1.13 6.76 19.87
C GLU A 73 1.26 8.02 18.99
N THR A 74 2.08 7.96 17.92
CA THR A 74 2.33 9.09 17.03
C THR A 74 1.11 9.46 16.18
N LEU A 75 0.28 8.48 15.82
CA LEU A 75 -0.93 8.64 15.02
C LEU A 75 -2.17 8.97 15.87
N GLY A 76 -2.09 8.80 17.20
CA GLY A 76 -3.23 8.91 18.10
C GLY A 76 -4.22 7.76 17.95
N VAL A 77 -3.75 6.57 17.60
CA VAL A 77 -4.55 5.34 17.47
C VAL A 77 -4.58 4.61 18.79
N ASP A 78 -5.75 4.37 19.34
CA ASP A 78 -5.92 3.76 20.68
C ASP A 78 -5.82 2.23 20.68
N THR A 79 -5.97 1.62 19.53
CA THR A 79 -6.03 0.14 19.42
C THR A 79 -4.95 -0.38 18.49
N VAL A 80 -4.11 -1.29 19.01
CA VAL A 80 -3.13 -2.06 18.22
C VAL A 80 -3.52 -3.52 18.25
N VAL A 81 -3.63 -4.12 17.08
CA VAL A 81 -3.92 -5.54 16.91
C VAL A 81 -2.69 -6.25 16.35
N VAL A 82 -2.15 -7.21 17.08
CA VAL A 82 -1.11 -8.11 16.59
C VAL A 82 -1.75 -9.48 16.40
N PRO A 83 -2.06 -9.87 15.15
CA PRO A 83 -2.76 -11.12 14.90
C PRO A 83 -1.88 -12.32 15.21
N TYR A 84 -2.53 -13.46 15.53
CA TYR A 84 -1.84 -14.74 15.63
C TYR A 84 -1.07 -15.05 14.34
N ALA A 85 0.12 -15.62 14.46
CA ALA A 85 1.02 -15.90 13.35
C ALA A 85 1.37 -14.65 12.51
N SER A 86 1.57 -13.50 13.17
CA SER A 86 1.87 -12.21 12.50
C SER A 86 3.03 -12.30 11.51
N GLY A 87 4.06 -13.13 11.77
CA GLY A 87 5.22 -13.29 10.88
C GLY A 87 4.91 -13.90 9.51
N VAL A 88 3.83 -14.67 9.40
CA VAL A 88 3.39 -15.32 8.14
C VAL A 88 2.02 -14.82 7.64
N ARG A 89 1.54 -13.72 8.22
CA ARG A 89 0.20 -13.20 7.92
C ARG A 89 0.01 -12.81 6.46
N SER A 90 1.06 -12.27 5.82
CA SER A 90 1.01 -11.94 4.38
C SER A 90 0.80 -13.17 3.50
N ALA A 91 1.50 -14.28 3.82
CA ALA A 91 1.32 -15.54 3.09
C ALA A 91 -0.10 -16.10 3.30
N PHE A 92 -0.63 -16.02 4.53
CA PHE A 92 -2.01 -16.42 4.80
C PHE A 92 -3.02 -15.55 4.04
N GLY A 93 -2.79 -14.23 4.00
CA GLY A 93 -3.62 -13.31 3.22
C GLY A 93 -3.63 -13.66 1.73
N LEU A 94 -2.46 -13.96 1.17
CA LEU A 94 -2.33 -14.36 -0.24
C LEU A 94 -3.09 -15.66 -0.54
N LEU A 95 -3.03 -16.64 0.35
CA LEU A 95 -3.77 -17.90 0.21
C LEU A 95 -5.30 -17.74 0.32
N SER A 96 -5.75 -16.65 0.94
CA SER A 96 -7.17 -16.36 1.15
C SER A 96 -7.71 -15.30 0.20
N ALA A 97 -6.85 -14.73 -0.66
CA ALA A 97 -7.25 -13.71 -1.61
C ALA A 97 -7.89 -14.34 -2.85
N ASP A 98 -8.93 -13.69 -3.35
CA ASP A 98 -9.52 -14.04 -4.63
C ASP A 98 -8.53 -13.71 -5.78
N GLU A 99 -8.63 -14.44 -6.88
CA GLU A 99 -7.87 -14.13 -8.09
C GLU A 99 -8.39 -12.82 -8.69
N LYS A 100 -7.48 -11.87 -8.90
CA LYS A 100 -7.80 -10.55 -9.47
C LYS A 100 -6.86 -10.22 -10.62
N HIS A 101 -7.43 -9.79 -11.73
CA HIS A 101 -6.71 -9.27 -12.88
C HIS A 101 -7.16 -7.85 -13.20
N ASP A 102 -6.20 -7.00 -13.48
CA ASP A 102 -6.45 -5.61 -13.89
C ASP A 102 -5.94 -5.42 -15.32
N ALA A 103 -6.67 -4.63 -16.11
CA ALA A 103 -6.22 -4.11 -17.39
C ALA A 103 -6.53 -2.63 -17.48
N ALA A 104 -5.62 -1.87 -18.08
CA ALA A 104 -5.81 -0.44 -18.29
C ALA A 104 -5.47 -0.08 -19.73
N ARG A 105 -6.21 0.90 -20.28
CA ARG A 105 -5.97 1.46 -21.61
C ARG A 105 -6.05 2.97 -21.55
N THR A 106 -5.02 3.64 -22.03
CA THR A 106 -5.04 5.10 -22.13
C THR A 106 -5.85 5.54 -23.34
N VAL A 107 -6.86 6.39 -23.10
CA VAL A 107 -7.65 7.04 -24.13
C VAL A 107 -7.35 8.54 -24.08
N ARG A 108 -6.62 9.05 -25.09
CA ARG A 108 -6.21 10.46 -25.15
C ARG A 108 -7.23 11.27 -25.97
N THR A 109 -8.41 11.44 -25.41
CA THR A 109 -9.45 12.26 -26.02
C THR A 109 -10.18 13.07 -24.96
N ARG A 110 -10.85 14.15 -25.38
CA ARG A 110 -11.75 14.89 -24.49
C ARG A 110 -13.03 14.11 -24.29
N LEU A 111 -13.57 14.14 -23.08
CA LEU A 111 -14.83 13.44 -22.79
C LEU A 111 -15.98 13.86 -23.73
N SER A 112 -16.00 15.16 -24.13
CA SER A 112 -16.98 15.69 -25.10
C SER A 112 -16.81 15.17 -26.52
N GLU A 113 -15.68 14.59 -26.86
CA GLU A 113 -15.35 14.04 -28.18
C GLU A 113 -15.41 12.50 -28.20
N LEU A 114 -15.53 11.88 -27.04
CA LEU A 114 -15.62 10.42 -26.89
C LEU A 114 -17.02 9.96 -27.29
N SER A 115 -17.11 9.16 -28.36
CA SER A 115 -18.38 8.54 -28.73
C SER A 115 -18.69 7.34 -27.82
N THR A 116 -19.97 7.07 -27.61
CA THR A 116 -20.44 5.90 -26.87
C THR A 116 -19.95 4.60 -27.50
N VAL A 117 -19.93 4.52 -28.82
CA VAL A 117 -19.43 3.35 -29.56
C VAL A 117 -17.96 3.09 -29.25
N SER A 118 -17.12 4.12 -29.30
CA SER A 118 -15.67 3.97 -28.97
C SER A 118 -15.43 3.64 -27.51
N ALA A 119 -16.27 4.16 -26.60
CA ALA A 119 -16.21 3.79 -25.19
C ALA A 119 -16.57 2.31 -24.98
N ASP A 120 -17.66 1.85 -25.56
CA ASP A 120 -18.12 0.45 -25.48
C ASP A 120 -17.09 -0.54 -26.07
N GLU A 121 -16.49 -0.20 -27.21
CA GLU A 121 -15.42 -1.00 -27.80
C GLU A 121 -14.20 -1.11 -26.86
N THR A 122 -13.82 0.01 -26.23
CA THR A 122 -12.70 0.04 -25.27
C THR A 122 -12.99 -0.81 -24.05
N LEU A 123 -14.16 -0.67 -23.44
CA LEU A 123 -14.58 -1.43 -22.26
C LEU A 123 -14.74 -2.92 -22.57
N SER A 124 -15.32 -3.26 -23.72
CA SER A 124 -15.45 -4.65 -24.17
C SER A 124 -14.08 -5.30 -24.40
N GLY A 125 -13.14 -4.55 -24.99
CA GLY A 125 -11.76 -5.02 -25.18
C GLY A 125 -11.03 -5.26 -23.87
N LEU A 126 -11.16 -4.34 -22.89
CA LEU A 126 -10.59 -4.49 -21.55
C LEU A 126 -11.20 -5.70 -20.81
N ARG A 127 -12.53 -5.88 -20.90
CA ARG A 127 -13.22 -7.03 -20.33
C ARG A 127 -12.67 -8.34 -20.90
N SER A 128 -12.57 -8.44 -22.21
CA SER A 128 -12.03 -9.63 -22.88
C SER A 128 -10.60 -9.93 -22.44
N ASP A 129 -9.78 -8.89 -22.31
CA ASP A 129 -8.38 -9.02 -21.89
C ASP A 129 -8.28 -9.58 -20.45
N VAL A 130 -8.99 -9.02 -19.46
CA VAL A 130 -8.93 -9.51 -18.09
C VAL A 130 -9.50 -10.92 -17.95
N LEU A 131 -10.63 -11.22 -18.62
CA LEU A 131 -11.23 -12.55 -18.56
C LEU A 131 -10.34 -13.63 -19.21
N SER A 132 -9.57 -13.28 -20.24
CA SER A 132 -8.63 -14.20 -20.87
C SER A 132 -7.44 -14.61 -19.99
N ARG A 133 -7.18 -13.84 -18.92
CA ARG A 133 -6.09 -14.07 -17.96
C ARG A 133 -6.51 -14.93 -16.77
N LEU A 134 -7.81 -15.21 -16.61
CA LEU A 134 -8.29 -16.08 -15.53
C LEU A 134 -7.67 -17.47 -15.65
N GLY A 135 -7.27 -18.04 -14.52
CA GLY A 135 -6.66 -19.37 -14.44
C GLY A 135 -7.58 -20.45 -14.99
N SER A 136 -6.98 -21.49 -15.55
CA SER A 136 -7.69 -22.67 -16.03
C SER A 136 -8.39 -23.37 -14.86
N GLY A 137 -9.70 -23.35 -14.85
CA GLY A 137 -10.54 -23.93 -13.78
C GLY A 137 -11.42 -22.91 -13.06
N LEU A 138 -11.28 -21.62 -13.35
CA LEU A 138 -12.20 -20.60 -12.90
C LEU A 138 -13.31 -20.36 -13.92
N ASP A 139 -14.52 -20.21 -13.43
CA ASP A 139 -15.68 -19.90 -14.26
C ASP A 139 -15.73 -18.38 -14.53
N ALA A 140 -15.42 -17.99 -15.77
CA ALA A 140 -15.49 -16.60 -16.20
C ALA A 140 -16.90 -16.00 -16.05
N SER A 141 -17.96 -16.81 -16.01
CA SER A 141 -19.32 -16.34 -15.78
C SER A 141 -19.59 -15.92 -14.34
N ALA A 142 -18.80 -16.41 -13.38
CA ALA A 142 -18.85 -16.04 -11.98
C ALA A 142 -17.96 -14.84 -11.63
N ALA A 143 -17.15 -14.34 -12.60
CA ALA A 143 -16.28 -13.21 -12.38
C ALA A 143 -17.05 -11.90 -12.32
N THR A 144 -16.78 -11.10 -11.30
CA THR A 144 -17.24 -9.72 -11.21
C THR A 144 -16.27 -8.81 -11.94
N VAL A 145 -16.77 -7.98 -12.86
CA VAL A 145 -15.96 -7.01 -13.59
C VAL A 145 -16.40 -5.61 -13.19
N GLU A 146 -15.47 -4.84 -12.67
CA GLU A 146 -15.66 -3.45 -12.29
C GLU A 146 -14.90 -2.54 -13.26
N TYR A 147 -15.47 -1.41 -13.59
CA TYR A 147 -14.84 -0.43 -14.46
C TYR A 147 -14.62 0.89 -13.73
N ALA A 148 -13.52 1.54 -14.04
CA ALA A 148 -13.25 2.89 -13.60
C ALA A 148 -12.55 3.69 -14.70
N ALA A 149 -12.72 5.00 -14.68
CA ALA A 149 -12.05 5.91 -15.59
C ALA A 149 -11.24 6.94 -14.81
N ASP A 150 -9.96 7.10 -15.17
CA ASP A 150 -9.12 8.17 -14.69
C ASP A 150 -9.31 9.41 -15.58
N LEU A 151 -9.89 10.44 -15.02
CA LEU A 151 -10.22 11.70 -15.71
C LEU A 151 -9.43 12.85 -15.10
N ARG A 152 -9.02 13.80 -15.95
CA ARG A 152 -8.39 15.04 -15.51
C ARG A 152 -8.87 16.24 -16.32
N TYR A 153 -8.83 17.40 -15.72
CA TYR A 153 -9.06 18.63 -16.46
C TYR A 153 -7.88 18.93 -17.38
N ALA A 154 -8.15 19.55 -18.51
CA ALA A 154 -7.11 19.95 -19.45
C ALA A 154 -6.10 20.88 -18.76
N GLY A 155 -4.82 20.54 -18.85
CA GLY A 155 -3.73 21.27 -18.20
C GLY A 155 -3.39 20.85 -16.76
N GLN A 156 -4.14 19.91 -16.17
CA GLN A 156 -3.82 19.36 -14.86
C GLN A 156 -3.06 18.03 -15.00
N SER A 157 -2.17 17.75 -14.02
CA SER A 157 -1.45 16.48 -13.91
C SER A 157 -2.13 15.50 -12.95
N PHE A 158 -3.07 15.98 -12.11
CA PHE A 158 -3.81 15.15 -11.17
C PHE A 158 -5.04 14.54 -11.84
N GLU A 159 -5.25 13.26 -11.62
CA GLU A 159 -6.36 12.47 -12.15
C GLU A 159 -7.35 12.12 -11.04
N LEU A 160 -8.63 12.08 -11.40
CA LEU A 160 -9.72 11.61 -10.55
C LEU A 160 -10.19 10.27 -11.08
N THR A 161 -10.10 9.23 -10.27
CA THR A 161 -10.65 7.90 -10.59
C THR A 161 -12.14 7.88 -10.27
N LEU A 162 -12.96 7.64 -11.27
CA LEU A 162 -14.42 7.55 -11.14
C LEU A 162 -14.89 6.15 -11.54
N PRO A 163 -15.73 5.48 -10.73
CA PRO A 163 -16.39 4.25 -11.16
C PRO A 163 -17.37 4.53 -12.28
N ILE A 164 -17.52 3.60 -13.23
CA ILE A 164 -18.43 3.69 -14.37
C ILE A 164 -19.24 2.42 -14.55
#